data_58e24fe834fe8a88c77b376b087b1456
#
_entry.id   58e24fe834fe8a88c77b376b087b1456
#
_cell.length_a   1.000
_cell.length_b   1.000
_cell.length_c   1.000
_cell.angle_alpha   90.00
_cell.angle_beta   90.00
_cell.angle_gamma   90.00
#
_symmetry.space_group_name_H-M   'P 1'
#
loop_
_entity.id
_entity.type
_entity.pdbx_description
1 polymer ?
#
loop_
_entity_poly.entity_id
_entity_poly.type
_entity_poly.pdbx_seq_one_letter_code
_entity_poly.pdbx_strand_id
1 'polypeptide(L)'
;MRAIQSPSTDPRFNLALEQYIFDQMPRNRSYLMLWRNDRTIVVGKHQDTFAEINADYVRANQIQVVRRLSGGGAVYHDLGNVNFTFIADHTGSDF
;
A
#
# COMPACT_ATOMS: atom_id res chain seq x y z
N MET A 1 -6.76 8.67 -17.67
CA MET A 1 -6.41 7.96 -16.43
C MET A 1 -7.29 6.74 -16.26
N ARG A 2 -6.72 5.65 -15.82
CA ARG A 2 -7.46 4.42 -15.57
C ARG A 2 -7.58 4.17 -14.08
N ALA A 3 -8.80 3.93 -13.59
CA ALA A 3 -9.05 3.61 -12.20
C ALA A 3 -9.10 2.08 -12.01
N ILE A 4 -8.43 1.59 -10.97
CA ILE A 4 -8.37 0.19 -10.61
C ILE A 4 -8.78 0.07 -9.15
N GLN A 5 -9.80 -0.72 -8.87
CA GLN A 5 -10.20 -1.01 -7.50
C GLN A 5 -9.73 -2.40 -7.12
N SER A 6 -8.97 -2.51 -6.02
CA SER A 6 -8.52 -3.81 -5.55
C SER A 6 -9.71 -4.63 -5.05
N PRO A 7 -9.79 -5.90 -5.43
CA PRO A 7 -10.84 -6.80 -4.94
C PRO A 7 -10.54 -7.38 -3.55
N SER A 8 -9.37 -7.11 -3.00
CA SER A 8 -8.89 -7.76 -1.77
C SER A 8 -8.66 -6.75 -0.66
N THR A 9 -8.77 -7.22 0.58
CA THR A 9 -8.37 -6.48 1.78
C THR A 9 -7.07 -7.03 2.39
N ASP A 10 -6.43 -7.98 1.72
CA ASP A 10 -5.15 -8.53 2.14
C ASP A 10 -4.04 -7.54 1.78
N PRO A 11 -3.27 -7.05 2.76
CA PRO A 11 -2.22 -6.07 2.51
C PRO A 11 -1.12 -6.60 1.58
N ARG A 12 -0.81 -7.90 1.64
CA ARG A 12 0.21 -8.48 0.76
C ARG A 12 -0.24 -8.45 -0.69
N PHE A 13 -1.52 -8.79 -0.93
CA PHE A 13 -2.10 -8.70 -2.27
C PHE A 13 -2.09 -7.25 -2.76
N ASN A 14 -2.51 -6.32 -1.91
CA ASN A 14 -2.62 -4.91 -2.31
C ASN A 14 -1.27 -4.28 -2.62
N LEU A 15 -0.24 -4.59 -1.83
CA LEU A 15 1.11 -4.11 -2.13
C LEU A 15 1.67 -4.75 -3.39
N ALA A 16 1.39 -6.03 -3.63
CA ALA A 16 1.81 -6.71 -4.85
C ALA A 16 1.09 -6.14 -6.08
N LEU A 17 -0.19 -5.82 -5.97
CA LEU A 17 -0.95 -5.20 -7.05
C LEU A 17 -0.41 -3.81 -7.38
N GLU A 18 -0.11 -3.01 -6.37
CA GLU A 18 0.49 -1.69 -6.56
C GLU A 18 1.81 -1.79 -7.30
N GLN A 19 2.66 -2.73 -6.90
CA GLN A 19 3.95 -2.96 -7.55
C GLN A 19 3.77 -3.44 -8.99
N TYR A 20 2.79 -4.32 -9.24
CA TYR A 20 2.50 -4.80 -10.58
C TYR A 20 2.07 -3.65 -11.50
N ILE A 21 1.18 -2.77 -11.04
CA ILE A 21 0.73 -1.63 -11.83
C ILE A 21 1.92 -0.73 -12.15
N PHE A 22 2.77 -0.48 -11.17
CA PHE A 22 3.95 0.36 -11.34
C PHE A 22 4.93 -0.22 -12.35
N ASP A 23 5.20 -1.53 -12.28
CA ASP A 23 6.26 -2.16 -13.07
C ASP A 23 5.81 -2.71 -14.41
N GLN A 24 4.59 -3.24 -14.51
CA GLN A 24 4.18 -4.08 -15.63
C GLN A 24 3.12 -3.44 -16.53
N MET A 25 2.39 -2.45 -16.05
CA MET A 25 1.37 -1.81 -16.86
C MET A 25 1.99 -0.77 -17.79
N PRO A 26 1.36 -0.49 -18.96
CA PRO A 26 1.89 0.51 -19.87
C PRO A 26 2.10 1.87 -19.21
N ARG A 27 3.27 2.47 -19.46
CA ARG A 27 3.70 3.71 -18.81
C ARG A 27 3.29 4.97 -19.57
N ASN A 28 2.51 4.81 -20.63
CA ASN A 28 2.00 5.92 -21.43
C ASN A 28 0.62 6.39 -20.97
N ARG A 29 0.21 5.99 -19.79
CA ARG A 29 -1.04 6.45 -19.15
C ARG A 29 -0.89 6.45 -17.65
N SER A 30 -1.78 7.19 -16.99
CA SER A 30 -1.82 7.27 -15.54
C SER A 30 -2.83 6.28 -14.97
N TYR A 31 -2.59 5.84 -13.74
CA TYR A 31 -3.44 4.90 -13.03
C TYR A 31 -3.79 5.44 -11.67
N LEU A 32 -5.01 5.18 -11.23
CA LEU A 32 -5.47 5.43 -9.86
C LEU A 32 -5.91 4.10 -9.28
N MET A 33 -5.25 3.64 -8.22
CA MET A 33 -5.60 2.43 -7.52
C MET A 33 -6.33 2.78 -6.23
N LEU A 34 -7.52 2.20 -6.04
CA LEU A 34 -8.29 2.31 -4.79
C LEU A 34 -8.21 0.97 -4.06
N TRP A 35 -7.90 1.01 -2.76
CA TRP A 35 -7.68 -0.23 -2.01
C TRP A 35 -7.87 -0.02 -0.50
N ARG A 36 -8.13 -1.11 0.21
CA ARG A 36 -8.26 -1.13 1.67
C ARG A 36 -7.55 -2.36 2.21
N ASN A 37 -6.98 -2.22 3.40
CA ASN A 37 -6.40 -3.34 4.13
C ASN A 37 -7.20 -3.60 5.40
N ASP A 38 -7.36 -4.88 5.76
CA ASP A 38 -7.90 -5.28 7.05
C ASP A 38 -6.77 -5.25 8.08
N ARG A 39 -6.97 -4.59 9.20
CA ARG A 39 -6.11 -4.56 10.40
C ARG A 39 -4.62 -4.72 10.08
N THR A 40 -4.01 -3.69 9.53
CA THR A 40 -2.64 -3.76 9.04
C THR A 40 -1.84 -2.57 9.54
N ILE A 41 -0.62 -2.85 10.00
CA ILE A 41 0.39 -1.81 10.21
C ILE A 41 1.32 -1.85 9.00
N VAL A 42 1.42 -0.74 8.29
CA VAL A 42 2.33 -0.60 7.15
C VAL A 42 3.52 0.22 7.61
N VAL A 43 4.70 -0.40 7.62
CA VAL A 43 5.94 0.29 8.01
C VAL A 43 6.67 0.78 6.77
N GLY A 44 7.42 1.86 6.93
CA GLY A 44 8.22 2.43 5.87
C GLY A 44 9.40 1.54 5.50
N LYS A 45 9.95 1.76 4.31
CA LYS A 45 11.02 0.94 3.73
C LYS A 45 12.23 0.78 4.66
N HIS A 46 12.60 1.83 5.38
CA HIS A 46 13.81 1.87 6.20
C HIS A 46 13.56 1.83 7.69
N GLN A 47 12.30 1.66 8.13
CA GLN A 47 12.00 1.65 9.55
C GLN A 47 12.35 0.32 10.20
N ASP A 48 12.77 0.39 11.47
CA ASP A 48 12.91 -0.78 12.32
C ASP A 48 11.53 -1.21 12.79
N THR A 49 11.06 -2.35 12.27
CA THR A 49 9.72 -2.85 12.58
C THR A 49 9.52 -3.09 14.07
N PHE A 50 10.53 -3.63 14.77
CA PHE A 50 10.40 -3.92 16.20
C PHE A 50 10.35 -2.67 17.04
N ALA A 51 10.95 -1.57 16.60
CA ALA A 51 10.89 -0.30 17.30
C ALA A 51 9.56 0.43 17.10
N GLU A 52 8.86 0.13 16.01
CA GLU A 52 7.66 0.88 15.61
C GLU A 52 6.35 0.22 16.04
N ILE A 53 6.38 -1.04 16.49
CA ILE A 53 5.16 -1.79 16.81
C ILE A 53 5.23 -2.36 18.22
N ASN A 54 4.05 -2.58 18.81
CA ASN A 54 3.89 -3.38 20.02
C ASN A 54 3.58 -4.82 19.59
N ALA A 55 4.59 -5.70 19.66
CA ALA A 55 4.47 -7.06 19.15
C ALA A 55 3.38 -7.88 19.85
N ASP A 56 3.22 -7.69 21.15
CA ASP A 56 2.19 -8.42 21.90
C ASP A 56 0.79 -8.00 21.50
N TYR A 57 0.56 -6.69 21.36
CA TYR A 57 -0.72 -6.16 20.91
C TYR A 57 -1.05 -6.62 19.48
N VAL A 58 -0.07 -6.58 18.59
CA VAL A 58 -0.22 -7.02 17.21
C VAL A 58 -0.64 -8.48 17.14
N ARG A 59 0.02 -9.34 17.92
CA ARG A 59 -0.30 -10.77 17.94
C ARG A 59 -1.68 -11.03 18.55
N ALA A 60 -2.00 -10.38 19.66
CA ALA A 60 -3.28 -10.58 20.36
C ALA A 60 -4.48 -10.12 19.51
N ASN A 61 -4.29 -9.12 18.66
CA ASN A 61 -5.37 -8.55 17.84
C ASN A 61 -5.31 -9.01 16.39
N GLN A 62 -4.44 -9.96 16.06
CA GLN A 62 -4.30 -10.52 14.71
C GLN A 62 -4.07 -9.45 13.64
N ILE A 63 -3.25 -8.46 13.97
CA ILE A 63 -2.89 -7.39 13.07
C ILE A 63 -1.75 -7.87 12.18
N GLN A 64 -1.87 -7.65 10.87
CA GLN A 64 -0.80 -7.93 9.93
C GLN A 64 0.19 -6.77 9.90
N VAL A 65 1.47 -7.09 9.72
CA VAL A 65 2.52 -6.08 9.59
C VAL A 65 3.19 -6.29 8.24
N VAL A 66 3.20 -5.26 7.43
CA VAL A 66 3.84 -5.30 6.11
C VAL A 66 4.75 -4.10 5.95
N ARG A 67 5.77 -4.24 5.10
CA ARG A 67 6.70 -3.16 4.77
C ARG A 67 6.39 -2.66 3.37
N ARG A 68 6.20 -1.35 3.24
CA ARG A 68 6.03 -0.74 1.93
C ARG A 68 7.37 -0.48 1.25
N LEU A 69 7.34 -0.27 -0.05
CA LEU A 69 8.54 -0.03 -0.85
C LEU A 69 9.02 1.42 -0.76
N SER A 70 8.19 2.32 -0.28
CA SER A 70 8.53 3.73 -0.11
C SER A 70 8.91 4.03 1.33
N GLY A 71 9.59 5.15 1.55
CA GLY A 71 9.93 5.63 2.88
C GLY A 71 8.73 6.18 3.63
N GLY A 72 8.99 6.73 4.82
CA GLY A 72 7.99 7.35 5.67
C GLY A 72 7.76 6.60 6.97
N GLY A 73 6.82 7.07 7.75
CA GLY A 73 6.48 6.49 9.05
C GLY A 73 5.55 5.31 8.98
N ALA A 74 5.33 4.66 10.11
CA ALA A 74 4.36 3.58 10.23
C ALA A 74 2.94 4.15 10.29
N VAL A 75 2.02 3.48 9.63
CA VAL A 75 0.60 3.83 9.64
C VAL A 75 -0.24 2.59 9.89
N TYR A 76 -1.39 2.78 10.53
CA TYR A 76 -2.36 1.72 10.73
C TYR A 76 -3.49 1.85 9.72
N HIS A 77 -3.83 0.73 9.08
CA HIS A 77 -4.96 0.63 8.15
C HIS A 77 -6.03 -0.30 8.71
N ASP A 78 -7.29 0.05 8.50
CA ASP A 78 -8.41 -0.86 8.71
C ASP A 78 -9.44 -0.67 7.58
N LEU A 79 -10.56 -1.39 7.65
CA LEU A 79 -11.56 -1.34 6.60
C LEU A 79 -12.30 0.01 6.52
N GLY A 80 -12.15 0.86 7.54
CA GLY A 80 -12.69 2.22 7.53
C GLY A 80 -11.85 3.20 6.70
N ASN A 81 -10.64 2.81 6.32
CA ASN A 81 -9.72 3.65 5.57
C ASN A 81 -9.66 3.22 4.11
N VAL A 82 -10.03 4.09 3.20
CA VAL A 82 -9.83 3.87 1.77
C VAL A 82 -8.53 4.54 1.38
N ASN A 83 -7.63 3.75 0.81
CA ASN A 83 -6.35 4.24 0.32
C ASN A 83 -6.41 4.45 -1.18
N PHE A 84 -5.63 5.38 -1.66
CA PHE A 84 -5.47 5.55 -3.10
C PHE A 84 -4.01 5.74 -3.44
N THR A 85 -3.62 5.20 -4.59
CA THR A 85 -2.29 5.31 -5.14
C THR A 85 -2.40 5.88 -6.56
N PHE A 86 -1.72 6.97 -6.80
CA PHE A 86 -1.68 7.59 -8.12
C PHE A 86 -0.33 7.28 -8.76
N ILE A 87 -0.36 6.65 -9.93
CA ILE A 87 0.84 6.30 -10.69
C ILE A 87 0.83 7.13 -11.96
N ALA A 88 1.78 8.02 -12.06
CA ALA A 88 1.84 9.01 -13.13
C ALA A 88 2.34 8.42 -14.44
N ASP A 89 1.87 9.03 -15.53
CA ASP A 89 2.39 8.80 -16.86
C ASP A 89 3.84 9.28 -16.97
N HIS A 90 4.73 8.43 -17.49
CA HIS A 90 6.15 8.72 -17.64
C HIS A 90 6.50 9.38 -18.96
N THR A 91 5.56 9.59 -19.85
CA THR A 91 5.84 10.08 -21.20
C THR A 91 5.81 11.61 -21.28
N GLY A 92 6.01 12.28 -20.14
CA GLY A 92 6.14 13.72 -20.10
C GLY A 92 4.89 14.48 -19.73
N SER A 93 3.83 13.79 -19.38
CA SER A 93 2.65 14.45 -18.85
C SER A 93 2.89 14.83 -17.39
N ASP A 94 2.60 16.06 -17.07
CA ASP A 94 2.61 16.54 -15.70
C ASP A 94 1.20 16.59 -15.15
N PHE A 95 1.12 16.56 -13.87
CA PHE A 95 -0.12 16.77 -13.17
C PHE A 95 0.05 17.83 -12.11
#